data_efa0a5e4fe3fed6ab2c7b61ae5ae6d27
#
_entry.id   efa0a5e4fe3fed6ab2c7b61ae5ae6d27
#
_cell.length_a   1.000
_cell.length_b   1.000
_cell.length_c   1.000
_cell.angle_alpha   90.00
_cell.angle_beta   90.00
_cell.angle_gamma   90.00
#
_symmetry.space_group_name_H-M   'P 1'
#
loop_
_entity.id
_entity.type
_entity.pdbx_description
1 polymer ?
#
loop_
_entity_poly.entity_id
_entity_poly.type
_entity_poly.pdbx_seq_one_letter_code
_entity_poly.pdbx_strand_id
1 'polypeptide(L)'
;RDRSVSRGLGDVYKRQNYGDHSGSSIQESFINTASASWKCAICVGSGNEGLGAGHTSGRLRQGEEQYVQIAVSEYETSLNIQIWKDYWDDFNIEVITPAGINLGRISRYNTLNTVSTGTEKVLCYYAQPLPFSMRQEIYIDIVPVNNYITSGLWRINFIPDKIRTGFFDMWLPAAASLNPKTGFTRPDSSLTYTVPSTSSNVITVGSYNAATNTPSPFSGRGYVTQSESGIAVKPDIVAPGENVRIDERTIVSGTSYAVPFVTGASALLMEWGIVRGNDLFLYGEKLKAYLIKGSLPLNGMNIPDDVTGWGKMCMAQSI
;
A
#
# COMPACT_ATOMS: atom_id res chain seq x y z
N ARG A 1 26.91 6.11 9.34
CA ARG A 1 26.22 7.25 9.99
C ARG A 1 25.65 8.08 8.88
N ASP A 2 24.43 7.82 8.55
CA ASP A 2 23.71 8.66 7.60
C ASP A 2 23.27 9.93 8.33
N ARG A 3 24.06 10.98 8.17
CA ARG A 3 23.74 12.32 8.69
C ARG A 3 23.12 13.21 7.63
N SER A 4 22.77 12.64 6.49
CA SER A 4 22.35 13.42 5.32
C SER A 4 20.89 13.81 5.35
N VAL A 5 20.11 13.30 6.24
CA VAL A 5 18.71 13.71 6.36
C VAL A 5 18.66 14.95 7.21
N SER A 6 18.26 16.06 6.59
CA SER A 6 17.88 17.23 7.35
C SER A 6 16.90 16.78 8.43
N ARG A 7 17.06 17.22 9.66
CA ARG A 7 16.27 16.80 10.82
C ARG A 7 14.79 17.17 10.72
N GLY A 8 14.21 17.12 9.61
CA GLY A 8 12.81 17.42 9.34
C GLY A 8 12.30 16.76 8.09
N LEU A 9 13.13 15.97 7.41
CA LEU A 9 12.77 15.29 6.17
C LEU A 9 13.14 13.82 6.29
N GLY A 10 12.16 12.95 6.27
CA GLY A 10 12.33 11.50 6.28
C GLY A 10 12.00 10.90 4.92
N ASP A 11 12.90 10.08 4.40
CA ASP A 11 12.64 9.21 3.26
C ASP A 11 12.53 7.76 3.74
N VAL A 12 11.38 7.12 3.48
CA VAL A 12 11.15 5.73 3.85
C VAL A 12 11.07 4.90 2.58
N TYR A 13 12.10 4.12 2.31
CA TYR A 13 12.20 3.26 1.13
C TYR A 13 11.98 1.77 1.41
N LYS A 14 11.85 1.36 2.67
CA LYS A 14 11.38 0.01 3.00
C LYS A 14 9.86 0.02 3.11
N ARG A 15 9.21 -0.57 2.14
CA ARG A 15 7.78 -0.63 2.00
C ARG A 15 7.32 -2.07 2.09
N GLN A 16 6.15 -2.27 2.66
CA GLN A 16 5.56 -3.58 2.80
C GLN A 16 4.04 -3.49 2.63
N ASN A 17 3.45 -4.61 2.26
CA ASN A 17 2.00 -4.74 2.13
C ASN A 17 1.36 -5.27 3.43
N TYR A 18 2.10 -5.29 4.55
CA TYR A 18 1.59 -5.79 5.83
C TYR A 18 0.80 -4.70 6.57
N GLY A 19 -0.50 -4.94 6.74
CA GLY A 19 -1.41 -4.04 7.43
C GLY A 19 -2.75 -3.91 6.72
N ASP A 20 -3.69 -3.24 7.36
CA ASP A 20 -5.04 -3.02 6.85
C ASP A 20 -5.12 -1.85 5.83
N HIS A 21 -4.02 -1.21 5.55
CA HIS A 21 -3.88 -0.03 4.68
C HIS A 21 -4.81 1.14 5.04
N SER A 22 -5.28 1.20 6.31
CA SER A 22 -6.14 2.28 6.81
C SER A 22 -5.38 3.48 7.37
N GLY A 23 -4.06 3.39 7.51
CA GLY A 23 -3.25 4.43 8.14
C GLY A 23 -3.28 4.39 9.67
N SER A 24 -3.82 3.34 10.28
CA SER A 24 -4.08 3.22 11.71
C SER A 24 -3.12 2.29 12.47
N SER A 25 -2.14 1.66 11.80
CA SER A 25 -1.18 0.80 12.46
C SER A 25 -0.34 1.56 13.51
N ILE A 26 0.26 0.82 14.44
CA ILE A 26 1.13 1.40 15.48
C ILE A 26 2.29 2.18 14.84
N GLN A 27 2.88 1.65 13.77
CA GLN A 27 3.95 2.32 13.04
C GLN A 27 3.49 3.65 12.43
N GLU A 28 2.32 3.66 11.80
CA GLU A 28 1.74 4.84 11.17
C GLU A 28 1.31 5.88 12.19
N SER A 29 0.74 5.44 13.30
CA SER A 29 0.41 6.30 14.44
C SER A 29 1.64 6.96 15.04
N PHE A 30 2.76 6.22 15.14
CA PHE A 30 4.04 6.78 15.56
C PHE A 30 4.57 7.83 14.58
N ILE A 31 4.53 7.55 13.28
CA ILE A 31 4.94 8.48 12.22
C ILE A 31 4.09 9.76 12.26
N ASN A 32 2.77 9.61 12.38
CA ASN A 32 1.85 10.73 12.49
C ASN A 32 2.16 11.60 13.70
N THR A 33 2.42 10.98 14.87
CA THR A 33 2.80 11.67 16.10
C THR A 33 4.14 12.37 15.97
N ALA A 34 5.14 11.71 15.37
CA ALA A 34 6.47 12.27 15.14
C ALA A 34 6.40 13.49 14.22
N SER A 35 5.65 13.40 13.11
CA SER A 35 5.44 14.52 12.20
C SER A 35 4.83 15.74 12.88
N ALA A 36 3.79 15.52 13.69
CA ALA A 36 3.12 16.59 14.41
C ALA A 36 3.99 17.21 15.52
N SER A 37 4.62 16.36 16.35
CA SER A 37 5.38 16.82 17.53
C SER A 37 6.69 17.50 17.17
N TRP A 38 7.38 17.02 16.13
CA TRP A 38 8.68 17.55 15.73
C TRP A 38 8.60 18.60 14.63
N LYS A 39 7.40 18.96 14.22
CA LYS A 39 7.16 19.97 13.17
C LYS A 39 7.94 19.70 11.90
N CYS A 40 7.95 18.43 11.48
CA CYS A 40 8.70 17.98 10.34
C CYS A 40 7.77 17.53 9.20
N ALA A 41 8.27 17.57 7.98
CA ALA A 41 7.63 16.97 6.82
C ALA A 41 8.25 15.60 6.55
N ILE A 42 7.41 14.58 6.40
CA ILE A 42 7.82 13.22 6.07
C ILE A 42 7.23 12.86 4.72
N CYS A 43 8.10 12.68 3.72
CA CYS A 43 7.71 12.28 2.38
C CYS A 43 7.89 10.77 2.22
N VAL A 44 6.87 10.09 1.71
CA VAL A 44 6.85 8.63 1.56
C VAL A 44 6.36 8.29 0.15
N GLY A 45 7.09 7.45 -0.55
CA GLY A 45 6.62 7.00 -1.86
C GLY A 45 5.44 6.03 -1.75
N SER A 46 4.52 6.08 -2.69
CA SER A 46 3.30 5.28 -2.68
C SER A 46 3.51 3.77 -2.86
N GLY A 47 4.67 3.33 -3.33
CA GLY A 47 4.96 1.94 -3.66
C GLY A 47 5.11 1.71 -5.15
N ASN A 48 5.55 0.49 -5.50
CA ASN A 48 5.76 0.11 -6.90
C ASN A 48 4.84 -1.05 -7.32
N GLU A 49 3.70 -1.19 -6.63
CA GLU A 49 2.76 -2.31 -6.80
C GLU A 49 1.58 -1.97 -7.74
N GLY A 50 1.52 -0.75 -8.30
CA GLY A 50 0.38 -0.13 -9.00
C GLY A 50 -0.47 -1.06 -9.88
N LEU A 51 0.08 -1.60 -10.97
CA LEU A 51 -0.59 -2.58 -11.82
C LEU A 51 -0.13 -4.03 -11.55
N GLY A 52 0.52 -4.26 -10.42
CA GLY A 52 0.96 -5.58 -10.00
C GLY A 52 -0.20 -6.49 -9.60
N ALA A 53 0.08 -7.80 -9.51
CA ALA A 53 -0.90 -8.80 -9.11
C ALA A 53 -0.88 -9.09 -7.60
N GLY A 54 -0.39 -8.16 -6.80
CA GLY A 54 -0.22 -8.32 -5.34
C GLY A 54 -1.43 -7.97 -4.50
N HIS A 55 -2.47 -7.36 -5.07
CA HIS A 55 -3.69 -6.98 -4.37
C HIS A 55 -4.94 -7.48 -5.12
N THR A 56 -5.95 -7.87 -4.37
CA THR A 56 -7.32 -8.11 -4.86
C THR A 56 -8.33 -7.73 -3.77
N SER A 57 -9.48 -7.28 -4.19
CA SER A 57 -10.60 -6.94 -3.31
C SER A 57 -11.85 -7.70 -3.71
N GLY A 58 -12.83 -7.72 -2.81
CA GLY A 58 -14.13 -8.31 -3.11
C GLY A 58 -15.21 -7.92 -2.11
N ARG A 59 -16.43 -8.36 -2.43
CA ARG A 59 -17.57 -8.16 -1.56
C ARG A 59 -18.37 -9.44 -1.47
N LEU A 60 -18.39 -10.04 -0.28
CA LEU A 60 -19.20 -11.20 0.03
C LEU A 60 -20.66 -10.81 0.22
N ARG A 61 -21.55 -11.73 -0.18
CA ARG A 61 -22.98 -11.64 0.07
C ARG A 61 -23.43 -12.77 0.97
N GLN A 62 -24.45 -12.50 1.77
CA GLN A 62 -25.02 -13.50 2.65
C GLN A 62 -25.49 -14.72 1.86
N GLY A 63 -24.98 -15.90 2.23
CA GLY A 63 -25.35 -17.19 1.62
C GLY A 63 -24.70 -17.51 0.26
N GLU A 64 -23.85 -16.62 -0.28
CA GLU A 64 -23.14 -16.86 -1.55
C GLU A 64 -21.67 -17.16 -1.29
N GLU A 65 -21.24 -18.39 -1.53
CA GLU A 65 -19.82 -18.73 -1.48
C GLU A 65 -19.06 -18.11 -2.65
N GLN A 66 -17.88 -17.60 -2.36
CA GLN A 66 -16.97 -17.02 -3.37
C GLN A 66 -15.57 -17.60 -3.19
N TYR A 67 -14.71 -17.42 -4.19
CA TYR A 67 -13.32 -17.82 -4.09
C TYR A 67 -12.38 -16.82 -4.75
N VAL A 68 -11.16 -16.80 -4.26
CA VAL A 68 -10.03 -16.09 -4.84
C VAL A 68 -8.96 -17.10 -5.23
N GLN A 69 -8.34 -16.90 -6.39
CA GLN A 69 -7.26 -17.75 -6.89
C GLN A 69 -5.94 -16.99 -6.92
N ILE A 70 -4.88 -17.70 -6.57
CA ILE A 70 -3.51 -17.22 -6.57
C ILE A 70 -2.71 -18.16 -7.46
N ALA A 71 -2.10 -17.62 -8.50
CA ALA A 71 -1.10 -18.33 -9.28
C ALA A 71 0.22 -18.28 -8.52
N VAL A 72 0.79 -19.45 -8.21
CA VAL A 72 2.11 -19.60 -7.59
C VAL A 72 3.08 -20.13 -8.62
N SER A 73 4.14 -19.37 -8.88
CA SER A 73 5.17 -19.69 -9.85
C SER A 73 6.07 -20.82 -9.33
N GLU A 74 6.81 -21.45 -10.23
CA GLU A 74 7.88 -22.38 -9.86
C GLU A 74 8.96 -21.65 -9.04
N TYR A 75 9.60 -22.37 -8.14
CA TYR A 75 10.69 -21.88 -7.29
C TYR A 75 10.29 -20.82 -6.27
N GLU A 76 9.01 -20.70 -5.91
CA GLU A 76 8.58 -19.83 -4.82
C GLU A 76 8.97 -20.45 -3.48
N THR A 77 9.69 -19.68 -2.66
CA THR A 77 10.28 -20.18 -1.41
C THR A 77 9.37 -20.04 -0.19
N SER A 78 8.45 -19.11 -0.23
CA SER A 78 7.42 -18.90 0.79
C SER A 78 6.34 -17.99 0.24
N LEU A 79 5.12 -18.11 0.74
CA LEU A 79 4.03 -17.21 0.38
C LEU A 79 3.17 -16.95 1.59
N ASN A 80 3.05 -15.69 1.97
CA ASN A 80 2.05 -15.28 2.93
C ASN A 80 0.95 -14.45 2.27
N ILE A 81 -0.24 -14.54 2.82
CA ILE A 81 -1.43 -13.89 2.31
C ILE A 81 -2.11 -13.22 3.51
N GLN A 82 -2.35 -11.94 3.39
CA GLN A 82 -3.16 -11.21 4.36
C GLN A 82 -4.55 -10.98 3.77
N ILE A 83 -5.57 -11.30 4.53
CA ILE A 83 -6.96 -11.00 4.24
C ILE A 83 -7.45 -10.06 5.33
N TRP A 84 -7.92 -8.90 4.93
CA TRP A 84 -8.48 -7.91 5.84
C TRP A 84 -9.96 -7.71 5.56
N LYS A 85 -10.77 -7.79 6.61
CA LYS A 85 -12.22 -7.64 6.56
C LYS A 85 -12.71 -6.72 7.65
N ASP A 86 -13.95 -6.27 7.55
CA ASP A 86 -14.60 -5.60 8.65
C ASP A 86 -14.87 -6.56 9.81
N TYR A 87 -14.63 -6.12 11.02
CA TYR A 87 -14.73 -6.92 12.24
C TYR A 87 -16.14 -7.50 12.48
N TRP A 88 -17.17 -6.82 12.05
CA TRP A 88 -18.59 -7.25 12.21
C TRP A 88 -19.09 -8.25 11.15
N ASP A 89 -18.31 -8.52 10.13
CA ASP A 89 -18.58 -9.58 9.17
C ASP A 89 -17.99 -10.91 9.65
N ASP A 90 -18.77 -11.96 9.63
CA ASP A 90 -18.32 -13.31 9.95
C ASP A 90 -18.36 -14.18 8.70
N PHE A 91 -17.23 -14.76 8.36
CA PHE A 91 -17.10 -15.80 7.34
C PHE A 91 -15.96 -16.75 7.70
N ASN A 92 -16.05 -17.94 7.20
CA ASN A 92 -14.99 -18.93 7.29
C ASN A 92 -14.20 -18.96 5.98
N ILE A 93 -12.99 -19.46 6.02
CA ILE A 93 -12.19 -19.70 4.82
C ILE A 93 -11.77 -21.16 4.72
N GLU A 94 -11.52 -21.63 3.50
CA GLU A 94 -10.89 -22.90 3.20
C GLU A 94 -9.78 -22.66 2.19
N VAL A 95 -8.60 -23.23 2.46
CA VAL A 95 -7.46 -23.16 1.54
C VAL A 95 -7.40 -24.48 0.78
N ILE A 96 -7.32 -24.37 -0.55
CA ILE A 96 -7.27 -25.50 -1.46
C ILE A 96 -5.97 -25.46 -2.26
N THR A 97 -5.21 -26.52 -2.19
CA THR A 97 -3.93 -26.67 -2.90
C THR A 97 -4.11 -26.82 -4.42
N PRO A 98 -3.06 -26.65 -5.25
CA PRO A 98 -3.13 -26.94 -6.67
C PRO A 98 -3.55 -28.37 -7.02
N ALA A 99 -3.29 -29.33 -6.13
CA ALA A 99 -3.74 -30.72 -6.27
C ALA A 99 -5.22 -30.93 -5.90
N GLY A 100 -5.94 -29.88 -5.51
CA GLY A 100 -7.35 -29.96 -5.10
C GLY A 100 -7.57 -30.43 -3.66
N ILE A 101 -6.54 -30.51 -2.84
CA ILE A 101 -6.66 -30.91 -1.43
C ILE A 101 -7.20 -29.72 -0.63
N ASN A 102 -8.35 -29.91 0.03
CA ASN A 102 -8.90 -28.93 0.96
C ASN A 102 -8.24 -29.11 2.34
N LEU A 103 -7.62 -28.04 2.86
CA LEU A 103 -6.89 -28.03 4.13
C LEU A 103 -7.80 -27.85 5.36
N GLY A 104 -9.11 -27.85 5.14
CA GLY A 104 -10.11 -27.69 6.20
C GLY A 104 -10.56 -26.26 6.40
N ARG A 105 -11.61 -26.15 7.23
CA ARG A 105 -12.29 -24.88 7.50
C ARG A 105 -11.62 -24.15 8.65
N ILE A 106 -11.34 -22.86 8.42
CA ILE A 106 -10.76 -21.93 9.37
C ILE A 106 -11.81 -20.89 9.73
N SER A 107 -12.02 -20.69 11.01
CA SER A 107 -13.05 -19.80 11.55
C SER A 107 -12.51 -18.98 12.72
N ARG A 108 -13.25 -17.95 13.12
CA ARG A 108 -12.93 -17.17 14.32
C ARG A 108 -12.87 -17.97 15.63
N TYR A 109 -13.46 -19.17 15.66
CA TYR A 109 -13.45 -20.08 16.81
C TYR A 109 -12.24 -21.03 16.79
N ASN A 110 -11.64 -21.23 15.64
CA ASN A 110 -10.41 -21.99 15.45
C ASN A 110 -9.33 -21.02 14.94
N THR A 111 -8.83 -20.19 15.86
CA THR A 111 -8.00 -19.02 15.56
C THR A 111 -6.61 -19.34 15.02
N LEU A 112 -6.10 -20.52 15.32
CA LEU A 112 -4.80 -20.99 14.81
C LEU A 112 -4.95 -22.40 14.29
N ASN A 113 -4.70 -22.61 13.04
CA ASN A 113 -4.70 -23.90 12.39
C ASN A 113 -3.38 -24.11 11.63
N THR A 114 -2.76 -25.27 11.81
CA THR A 114 -1.56 -25.65 11.08
C THR A 114 -1.81 -27.00 10.43
N VAL A 115 -1.74 -27.04 9.11
CA VAL A 115 -1.95 -28.25 8.32
C VAL A 115 -0.68 -28.56 7.53
N SER A 116 -0.26 -29.84 7.54
CA SER A 116 0.84 -30.33 6.69
C SER A 116 0.27 -31.19 5.58
N THR A 117 0.65 -30.90 4.34
CA THR A 117 0.26 -31.68 3.15
C THR A 117 1.29 -32.75 2.78
N GLY A 118 2.43 -32.76 3.46
CA GLY A 118 3.61 -33.53 3.08
C GLY A 118 4.58 -32.76 2.20
N THR A 119 4.11 -31.82 1.42
CA THR A 119 4.92 -30.90 0.58
C THR A 119 5.01 -29.51 1.17
N GLU A 120 3.96 -29.02 1.84
CA GLU A 120 3.89 -27.73 2.53
C GLU A 120 3.39 -27.87 3.96
N LYS A 121 3.76 -26.88 4.75
CA LYS A 121 3.15 -26.54 6.02
C LYS A 121 2.40 -25.23 5.86
N VAL A 122 1.09 -25.28 6.04
CA VAL A 122 0.22 -24.09 5.92
C VAL A 122 -0.26 -23.72 7.31
N LEU A 123 0.11 -22.51 7.74
CA LEU A 123 -0.35 -21.91 8.97
C LEU A 123 -1.44 -20.90 8.62
N CYS A 124 -2.58 -21.00 9.29
CA CYS A 124 -3.66 -20.04 9.15
C CYS A 124 -3.98 -19.45 10.52
N TYR A 125 -3.97 -18.14 10.60
CA TYR A 125 -4.27 -17.39 11.82
C TYR A 125 -5.44 -16.45 11.59
N TYR A 126 -6.53 -16.65 12.33
CA TYR A 126 -7.68 -15.76 12.36
C TYR A 126 -7.54 -14.84 13.57
N ALA A 127 -7.02 -13.61 13.33
CA ALA A 127 -6.69 -12.68 14.39
C ALA A 127 -7.92 -12.19 15.17
N GLN A 128 -7.69 -11.77 16.38
CA GLN A 128 -8.68 -11.01 17.14
C GLN A 128 -8.68 -9.55 16.65
N PRO A 129 -9.81 -8.83 16.73
CA PRO A 129 -9.86 -7.41 16.42
C PRO A 129 -8.87 -6.62 17.27
N LEU A 130 -8.20 -5.67 16.64
CA LEU A 130 -7.25 -4.79 17.32
C LEU A 130 -7.98 -3.62 18.00
N PRO A 131 -7.49 -3.10 19.15
CA PRO A 131 -8.15 -2.00 19.86
C PRO A 131 -8.23 -0.69 19.08
N PHE A 132 -7.43 -0.55 18.03
CA PHE A 132 -7.27 0.66 17.23
C PHE A 132 -7.70 0.50 15.77
N SER A 133 -8.23 -0.66 15.39
CA SER A 133 -8.75 -0.90 14.04
C SER A 133 -10.09 -1.61 14.09
N MET A 134 -11.03 -1.19 13.26
CA MET A 134 -12.30 -1.91 13.02
C MET A 134 -12.13 -3.03 12.01
N ARG A 135 -10.94 -3.22 11.48
CA ARG A 135 -10.63 -4.32 10.56
C ARG A 135 -10.00 -5.49 11.32
N GLN A 136 -10.21 -6.67 10.80
CA GLN A 136 -9.71 -7.93 11.35
C GLN A 136 -8.93 -8.68 10.29
N GLU A 137 -7.75 -9.15 10.68
CA GLU A 137 -6.84 -9.91 9.82
C GLU A 137 -7.17 -11.40 9.85
N ILE A 138 -7.05 -12.04 8.68
CA ILE A 138 -6.84 -13.46 8.54
C ILE A 138 -5.51 -13.62 7.80
N TYR A 139 -4.55 -14.25 8.45
CA TYR A 139 -3.20 -14.45 7.93
C TYR A 139 -2.98 -15.89 7.55
N ILE A 140 -2.47 -16.13 6.35
CA ILE A 140 -2.13 -17.46 5.85
C ILE A 140 -0.65 -17.44 5.47
N ASP A 141 0.11 -18.40 5.98
CA ASP A 141 1.52 -18.59 5.67
C ASP A 141 1.74 -19.99 5.10
N ILE A 142 2.25 -20.04 3.88
CA ILE A 142 2.54 -21.27 3.15
C ILE A 142 4.06 -21.42 3.08
N VAL A 143 4.57 -22.41 3.79
CA VAL A 143 6.00 -22.71 3.89
C VAL A 143 6.26 -24.09 3.31
N PRO A 144 7.21 -24.25 2.39
CA PRO A 144 7.53 -25.57 1.85
C PRO A 144 8.22 -26.45 2.90
N VAL A 145 7.96 -27.76 2.85
CA VAL A 145 8.71 -28.76 3.64
C VAL A 145 10.13 -28.94 3.08
N ASN A 146 10.27 -28.81 1.76
CA ASN A 146 11.54 -28.83 1.06
C ASN A 146 11.95 -27.40 0.66
N ASN A 147 12.40 -27.18 -0.57
CA ASN A 147 12.92 -25.89 -1.02
C ASN A 147 11.86 -24.93 -1.53
N TYR A 148 10.79 -25.44 -2.14
CA TYR A 148 9.82 -24.61 -2.86
C TYR A 148 8.39 -25.04 -2.60
N ILE A 149 7.46 -24.10 -2.66
CA ILE A 149 6.03 -24.31 -2.59
C ILE A 149 5.56 -24.98 -3.90
N THR A 150 4.56 -25.85 -3.80
CA THR A 150 3.91 -26.43 -4.99
C THR A 150 3.36 -25.33 -5.88
N SER A 151 3.89 -25.24 -7.10
CA SER A 151 3.44 -24.29 -8.13
C SER A 151 2.05 -24.67 -8.66
N GLY A 152 1.33 -23.67 -9.14
CA GLY A 152 0.00 -23.84 -9.71
C GLY A 152 -1.03 -22.90 -9.09
N LEU A 153 -2.32 -23.25 -9.22
CA LEU A 153 -3.42 -22.42 -8.75
C LEU A 153 -3.84 -22.84 -7.33
N TRP A 154 -3.50 -22.04 -6.38
CA TRP A 154 -4.03 -22.08 -5.02
C TRP A 154 -5.37 -21.35 -4.99
N ARG A 155 -6.31 -21.81 -4.18
CA ARG A 155 -7.63 -21.22 -4.06
C ARG A 155 -8.01 -21.04 -2.60
N ILE A 156 -8.56 -19.86 -2.29
CA ILE A 156 -9.15 -19.56 -0.99
C ILE A 156 -10.65 -19.41 -1.19
N ASN A 157 -11.42 -20.29 -0.61
CA ASN A 157 -12.86 -20.21 -0.58
C ASN A 157 -13.31 -19.37 0.61
N PHE A 158 -14.30 -18.53 0.40
CA PHE A 158 -15.00 -17.75 1.41
C PHE A 158 -16.38 -18.33 1.63
N ILE A 159 -16.72 -18.66 2.87
CA ILE A 159 -17.97 -19.25 3.28
C ILE A 159 -18.65 -18.27 4.25
N PRO A 160 -19.58 -17.45 3.77
CA PRO A 160 -20.27 -16.44 4.57
C PRO A 160 -21.08 -17.09 5.70
N ASP A 161 -20.96 -16.54 6.90
CA ASP A 161 -21.78 -16.93 8.07
C ASP A 161 -22.76 -15.77 8.40
N LYS A 162 -22.23 -14.57 8.70
CA LYS A 162 -23.00 -13.38 8.98
C LYS A 162 -22.38 -12.17 8.32
N ILE A 163 -22.97 -11.69 7.25
CA ILE A 163 -22.44 -10.58 6.45
C ILE A 163 -23.30 -9.32 6.64
N ARG A 164 -22.63 -8.19 6.91
CA ARG A 164 -23.23 -6.87 6.98
C ARG A 164 -22.79 -5.98 5.81
N THR A 165 -21.48 -5.83 5.63
CA THR A 165 -20.86 -5.05 4.53
C THR A 165 -20.26 -5.96 3.49
N GLY A 166 -19.57 -7.01 3.92
CA GLY A 166 -18.95 -8.06 3.14
C GLY A 166 -17.65 -7.66 2.44
N PHE A 167 -17.15 -6.44 2.62
CA PHE A 167 -15.92 -6.02 2.00
C PHE A 167 -14.72 -6.76 2.57
N PHE A 168 -13.83 -7.18 1.69
CA PHE A 168 -12.53 -7.71 2.05
C PHE A 168 -11.49 -7.26 1.04
N ASP A 169 -10.26 -7.14 1.54
CA ASP A 169 -9.06 -6.90 0.74
C ASP A 169 -8.05 -7.99 1.04
N MET A 170 -7.25 -8.34 0.05
CA MET A 170 -6.18 -9.32 0.18
C MET A 170 -4.89 -8.77 -0.40
N TRP A 171 -3.80 -8.93 0.35
CA TRP A 171 -2.46 -8.57 -0.11
C TRP A 171 -1.51 -9.76 -0.04
N LEU A 172 -0.64 -9.82 -1.04
CA LEU A 172 0.56 -10.65 -1.07
C LEU A 172 1.77 -9.83 -0.64
N PRO A 173 2.92 -10.45 -0.36
CA PRO A 173 4.19 -9.74 -0.20
C PRO A 173 4.46 -8.81 -1.38
N ALA A 174 5.32 -7.81 -1.16
CA ALA A 174 5.75 -6.92 -2.24
C ALA A 174 6.31 -7.73 -3.42
N ALA A 175 5.99 -7.31 -4.65
CA ALA A 175 6.37 -8.03 -5.87
C ALA A 175 7.87 -8.34 -5.99
N ALA A 176 8.71 -7.48 -5.39
CA ALA A 176 10.16 -7.70 -5.32
C ALA A 176 10.58 -8.93 -4.48
N SER A 177 9.69 -9.44 -3.62
CA SER A 177 9.92 -10.64 -2.79
C SER A 177 9.36 -11.91 -3.41
N LEU A 178 8.62 -11.79 -4.49
CA LEU A 178 7.94 -12.90 -5.16
C LEU A 178 8.55 -13.14 -6.54
N ASN A 179 8.35 -14.34 -7.05
CA ASN A 179 8.67 -14.62 -8.44
C ASN A 179 7.71 -13.85 -9.38
N PRO A 180 8.15 -13.40 -10.56
CA PRO A 180 7.40 -12.48 -11.41
C PRO A 180 6.01 -12.95 -11.88
N LYS A 181 5.72 -14.24 -11.78
CA LYS A 181 4.42 -14.81 -12.17
C LYS A 181 3.56 -15.23 -10.97
N THR A 182 4.02 -14.98 -9.75
CA THR A 182 3.22 -15.21 -8.55
C THR A 182 2.31 -14.01 -8.31
N GLY A 183 1.00 -14.26 -8.15
CA GLY A 183 0.04 -13.19 -7.95
C GLY A 183 -1.40 -13.65 -8.00
N PHE A 184 -2.33 -12.75 -7.70
CA PHE A 184 -3.75 -12.99 -7.86
C PHE A 184 -4.12 -13.14 -9.34
N THR A 185 -5.01 -14.08 -9.66
CA THR A 185 -5.48 -14.27 -11.06
C THR A 185 -6.43 -13.18 -11.52
N ARG A 186 -7.05 -12.47 -10.56
CA ARG A 186 -7.91 -11.31 -10.78
C ARG A 186 -7.47 -10.19 -9.84
N PRO A 187 -6.36 -9.53 -10.14
CA PRO A 187 -5.86 -8.44 -9.32
C PRO A 187 -6.77 -7.21 -9.42
N ASP A 188 -6.79 -6.45 -8.32
CA ASP A 188 -7.38 -5.12 -8.26
C ASP A 188 -6.26 -4.09 -8.15
N SER A 189 -6.26 -3.09 -9.00
CA SER A 189 -5.24 -2.04 -9.00
C SER A 189 -5.49 -0.93 -7.99
N SER A 190 -6.63 -0.89 -7.33
CA SER A 190 -6.91 0.02 -6.22
C SER A 190 -6.13 -0.40 -4.96
N LEU A 191 -5.92 0.52 -4.02
CA LEU A 191 -5.27 0.25 -2.73
C LEU A 191 -3.93 -0.52 -2.82
N THR A 192 -3.18 -0.28 -3.91
CA THR A 192 -1.85 -0.88 -4.12
C THR A 192 -0.71 -0.02 -3.56
N TYR A 193 -1.04 1.07 -2.87
CA TYR A 193 -0.07 1.85 -2.10
C TYR A 193 0.38 1.07 -0.85
N THR A 194 1.62 1.25 -0.45
CA THR A 194 2.28 0.42 0.56
C THR A 194 2.40 1.13 1.90
N VAL A 195 2.40 0.38 3.00
CA VAL A 195 2.69 0.92 4.34
C VAL A 195 4.17 1.36 4.41
N PRO A 196 4.51 2.57 4.94
CA PRO A 196 3.66 3.50 5.67
C PRO A 196 3.12 4.70 4.87
N SER A 197 3.02 4.62 3.54
CA SER A 197 2.46 5.72 2.74
C SER A 197 0.96 5.97 3.03
N THR A 198 0.33 5.02 3.68
CA THR A 198 -1.04 5.07 4.21
C THR A 198 -1.21 6.02 5.39
N SER A 199 -0.13 6.43 6.07
CA SER A 199 -0.17 7.42 7.17
C SER A 199 -0.81 8.73 6.74
N SER A 200 -1.64 9.34 7.59
CA SER A 200 -2.37 10.57 7.26
C SER A 200 -1.46 11.79 7.16
N ASN A 201 -0.50 11.93 8.07
CA ASN A 201 0.35 13.13 8.19
C ASN A 201 1.61 13.09 7.32
N VAL A 202 1.83 12.02 6.55
CA VAL A 202 2.91 11.99 5.57
C VAL A 202 2.47 12.61 4.25
N ILE A 203 3.43 13.08 3.47
CA ILE A 203 3.21 13.45 2.06
C ILE A 203 3.48 12.20 1.23
N THR A 204 2.41 11.57 0.76
CA THR A 204 2.49 10.37 -0.07
C THR A 204 2.74 10.75 -1.52
N VAL A 205 3.85 10.27 -2.06
CA VAL A 205 4.35 10.64 -3.38
C VAL A 205 4.22 9.47 -4.35
N GLY A 206 3.39 9.63 -5.36
CA GLY A 206 3.35 8.74 -6.52
C GLY A 206 4.38 9.12 -7.58
N SER A 207 4.44 8.33 -8.64
CA SER A 207 5.38 8.49 -9.75
C SER A 207 4.69 8.79 -11.07
N TYR A 208 5.30 9.68 -11.86
CA TYR A 208 4.92 9.88 -13.26
C TYR A 208 6.16 9.94 -14.17
N ASN A 209 5.94 9.71 -15.46
CA ASN A 209 6.95 9.87 -16.49
C ASN A 209 6.96 11.32 -16.98
N ALA A 210 8.06 12.04 -16.74
CA ALA A 210 8.17 13.46 -17.08
C ALA A 210 8.22 13.72 -18.58
N ALA A 211 8.70 12.76 -19.40
CA ALA A 211 8.78 12.94 -20.85
C ALA A 211 7.41 12.82 -21.52
N THR A 212 6.56 11.91 -21.06
CA THR A 212 5.22 11.66 -21.62
C THR A 212 4.11 12.41 -20.86
N ASN A 213 4.41 12.91 -19.66
CA ASN A 213 3.46 13.50 -18.72
C ASN A 213 2.27 12.56 -18.40
N THR A 214 2.58 11.27 -18.15
CA THR A 214 1.62 10.20 -17.83
C THR A 214 1.98 9.52 -16.52
N PRO A 215 1.00 9.01 -15.74
CA PRO A 215 1.29 8.24 -14.53
C PRO A 215 2.15 7.01 -14.82
N SER A 216 3.09 6.70 -13.95
CA SER A 216 3.89 5.47 -14.06
C SER A 216 3.03 4.25 -13.74
N PRO A 217 3.05 3.18 -14.59
CA PRO A 217 2.25 1.99 -14.37
C PRO A 217 2.50 1.29 -13.02
N PHE A 218 3.72 1.37 -12.52
CA PHE A 218 4.11 0.79 -11.24
C PHE A 218 3.71 1.64 -10.02
N SER A 219 3.37 2.93 -10.20
CA SER A 219 3.04 3.81 -9.07
C SER A 219 1.89 3.25 -8.25
N GLY A 220 2.11 3.07 -6.94
CA GLY A 220 1.08 2.58 -6.04
C GLY A 220 -0.12 3.52 -6.03
N ARG A 221 -1.31 2.93 -6.12
CA ARG A 221 -2.60 3.62 -6.18
C ARG A 221 -3.28 3.61 -4.83
N GLY A 222 -3.94 4.66 -4.50
CA GLY A 222 -4.61 4.82 -3.22
C GLY A 222 -6.13 4.87 -3.32
N TYR A 223 -6.70 5.97 -2.87
CA TYR A 223 -8.15 6.18 -2.81
C TYR A 223 -8.51 7.66 -2.93
N VAL A 224 -9.75 7.90 -3.29
CA VAL A 224 -10.44 9.19 -3.11
C VAL A 224 -11.68 8.95 -2.28
N THR A 225 -11.76 9.58 -1.10
CA THR A 225 -12.92 9.49 -0.22
C THR A 225 -13.47 10.88 0.04
N GLN A 226 -14.76 11.06 -0.17
CA GLN A 226 -15.47 12.31 0.12
C GLN A 226 -16.30 12.15 1.38
N SER A 227 -16.13 13.08 2.31
CA SER A 227 -16.90 13.15 3.57
C SER A 227 -17.35 14.58 3.83
N GLU A 228 -18.18 14.76 4.85
CA GLU A 228 -18.59 16.11 5.30
C GLU A 228 -17.38 16.97 5.75
N SER A 229 -16.33 16.35 6.22
CA SER A 229 -15.08 17.03 6.64
C SER A 229 -14.13 17.37 5.47
N GLY A 230 -14.43 16.94 4.25
CA GLY A 230 -13.63 17.21 3.07
C GLY A 230 -13.29 15.98 2.23
N ILE A 231 -12.32 16.14 1.33
CA ILE A 231 -11.84 15.09 0.44
C ILE A 231 -10.51 14.56 0.97
N ALA A 232 -10.46 13.27 1.28
CA ALA A 232 -9.22 12.57 1.59
C ALA A 232 -8.75 11.81 0.35
N VAL A 233 -7.49 12.01 -0.02
CA VAL A 233 -6.89 11.47 -1.25
C VAL A 233 -5.53 10.89 -0.95
N LYS A 234 -5.22 9.75 -1.53
CA LYS A 234 -3.89 9.16 -1.62
C LYS A 234 -3.67 8.57 -3.03
N PRO A 235 -2.44 8.72 -3.56
CA PRO A 235 -1.33 9.51 -3.06
C PRO A 235 -1.71 10.99 -2.93
N ASP A 236 -0.92 11.80 -2.18
CA ASP A 236 -1.20 13.23 -2.08
C ASP A 236 -0.85 13.94 -3.39
N ILE A 237 0.33 13.66 -3.94
CA ILE A 237 0.83 14.24 -5.20
C ILE A 237 1.73 13.24 -5.93
N VAL A 238 2.09 13.55 -7.17
CA VAL A 238 3.10 12.80 -7.94
C VAL A 238 4.29 13.67 -8.33
N ALA A 239 5.44 13.02 -8.48
CA ALA A 239 6.68 13.64 -8.96
C ALA A 239 7.38 12.74 -9.98
N PRO A 240 8.37 13.23 -10.75
CA PRO A 240 9.11 12.43 -11.70
C PRO A 240 9.78 11.23 -11.01
N GLY A 241 9.45 10.02 -11.43
CA GLY A 241 10.02 8.79 -10.84
C GLY A 241 10.18 7.66 -11.85
N GLU A 242 9.90 7.91 -13.12
CA GLU A 242 10.09 6.96 -14.19
C GLU A 242 11.12 7.48 -15.19
N ASN A 243 12.10 6.62 -15.54
CA ASN A 243 13.21 6.97 -16.42
C ASN A 243 14.00 8.20 -15.96
N VAL A 244 14.19 8.33 -14.64
CA VAL A 244 14.94 9.42 -14.05
C VAL A 244 16.43 9.20 -14.29
N ARG A 245 17.08 10.17 -14.91
CA ARG A 245 18.53 10.12 -15.13
C ARG A 245 19.23 10.67 -13.87
N ILE A 246 20.04 9.84 -13.23
CA ILE A 246 20.83 10.23 -12.05
C ILE A 246 22.19 10.77 -12.49
N ASP A 247 22.81 10.13 -13.47
CA ASP A 247 24.07 10.53 -14.06
C ASP A 247 24.06 10.21 -15.57
N GLU A 248 25.23 10.37 -16.24
CA GLU A 248 25.34 10.16 -17.69
C GLU A 248 24.98 8.75 -18.16
N ARG A 249 25.08 7.74 -17.27
CA ARG A 249 24.93 6.31 -17.60
C ARG A 249 23.79 5.62 -16.87
N THR A 250 23.25 6.24 -15.80
CA THR A 250 22.32 5.59 -14.90
C THR A 250 20.91 6.19 -15.06
N ILE A 251 19.99 5.35 -15.49
CA ILE A 251 18.56 5.66 -15.54
C ILE A 251 17.83 4.73 -14.58
N VAL A 252 16.95 5.28 -13.76
CA VAL A 252 16.24 4.55 -12.71
C VAL A 252 14.75 4.83 -12.76
N SER A 253 13.95 3.90 -12.23
CA SER A 253 12.51 4.04 -12.09
C SER A 253 12.04 3.51 -10.73
N GLY A 254 11.06 4.19 -10.15
CA GLY A 254 10.47 3.84 -8.86
C GLY A 254 9.97 5.08 -8.12
N THR A 255 8.95 4.92 -7.29
CA THR A 255 8.47 6.01 -6.45
C THR A 255 9.52 6.48 -5.43
N SER A 256 10.53 5.65 -5.11
CA SER A 256 11.69 6.07 -4.31
C SER A 256 12.50 7.19 -4.96
N TYR A 257 12.47 7.31 -6.28
CA TYR A 257 13.13 8.39 -7.02
C TYR A 257 12.23 9.62 -7.21
N ALA A 258 10.94 9.47 -7.04
CA ALA A 258 9.99 10.59 -7.02
C ALA A 258 10.04 11.36 -5.68
N VAL A 259 10.22 10.66 -4.56
CA VAL A 259 10.24 11.24 -3.20
C VAL A 259 11.29 12.34 -3.04
N PRO A 260 12.55 12.21 -3.48
CA PRO A 260 13.56 13.26 -3.32
C PRO A 260 13.18 14.59 -3.96
N PHE A 261 12.43 14.60 -5.06
CA PHE A 261 11.94 15.85 -5.67
C PHE A 261 10.99 16.59 -4.74
N VAL A 262 10.06 15.85 -4.11
CA VAL A 262 9.11 16.44 -3.15
C VAL A 262 9.79 16.85 -1.86
N THR A 263 10.77 16.07 -1.39
CA THR A 263 11.58 16.39 -0.21
C THR A 263 12.38 17.66 -0.42
N GLY A 264 13.02 17.80 -1.59
CA GLY A 264 13.75 19.02 -1.97
C GLY A 264 12.83 20.22 -2.08
N ALA A 265 11.66 20.07 -2.71
CA ALA A 265 10.65 21.11 -2.81
C ALA A 265 10.13 21.55 -1.42
N SER A 266 9.90 20.58 -0.53
CA SER A 266 9.51 20.85 0.86
C SER A 266 10.57 21.68 1.61
N ALA A 267 11.86 21.34 1.42
CA ALA A 267 12.96 22.10 2.03
C ALA A 267 12.99 23.55 1.53
N LEU A 268 12.82 23.76 0.22
CA LEU A 268 12.78 25.11 -0.37
C LEU A 268 11.57 25.92 0.12
N LEU A 269 10.40 25.28 0.23
CA LEU A 269 9.21 25.93 0.82
C LEU A 269 9.42 26.30 2.29
N MET A 270 10.02 25.42 3.07
CA MET A 270 10.36 25.73 4.48
C MET A 270 11.41 26.83 4.60
N GLU A 271 12.40 26.88 3.70
CA GLU A 271 13.35 28.01 3.62
C GLU A 271 12.63 29.31 3.32
N TRP A 272 11.79 29.33 2.28
CA TRP A 272 11.02 30.51 1.92
C TRP A 272 10.07 30.97 3.04
N GLY A 273 9.33 30.04 3.63
CA GLY A 273 8.36 30.32 4.68
C GLY A 273 9.04 30.69 6.01
N ILE A 274 9.75 29.73 6.58
CA ILE A 274 10.25 29.82 7.95
C ILE A 274 11.52 30.66 8.03
N VAL A 275 12.54 30.38 7.20
CA VAL A 275 13.84 31.04 7.30
C VAL A 275 13.77 32.48 6.82
N ARG A 276 13.06 32.71 5.71
CA ARG A 276 12.87 34.09 5.16
C ARG A 276 11.70 34.86 5.77
N GLY A 277 10.94 34.22 6.70
CA GLY A 277 9.90 34.86 7.48
C GLY A 277 8.57 35.11 6.75
N ASN A 278 8.36 34.50 5.57
CA ASN A 278 7.09 34.69 4.84
C ASN A 278 5.93 33.92 5.49
N ASP A 279 6.21 32.76 6.09
CA ASP A 279 5.26 31.95 6.82
C ASP A 279 5.98 31.07 7.86
N LEU A 280 6.03 31.53 9.11
CA LEU A 280 6.78 30.89 10.21
C LEU A 280 6.23 29.52 10.62
N PHE A 281 5.03 29.15 10.18
CA PHE A 281 4.35 27.92 10.51
C PHE A 281 4.20 26.97 9.30
N LEU A 282 5.06 27.13 8.25
CA LEU A 282 5.01 26.34 7.04
C LEU A 282 5.71 24.98 7.25
N TYR A 283 5.04 24.08 7.97
CA TYR A 283 5.45 22.70 8.22
C TYR A 283 4.22 21.77 8.31
N GLY A 284 4.44 20.44 8.35
CA GLY A 284 3.39 19.44 8.52
C GLY A 284 2.28 19.56 7.47
N GLU A 285 1.04 19.52 7.91
CA GLU A 285 -0.15 19.58 7.04
C GLU A 285 -0.24 20.89 6.24
N LYS A 286 0.25 21.98 6.79
CA LYS A 286 0.24 23.27 6.06
C LYS A 286 1.19 23.23 4.87
N LEU A 287 2.38 22.66 5.01
CA LEU A 287 3.32 22.45 3.93
C LEU A 287 2.73 21.55 2.84
N LYS A 288 2.08 20.46 3.24
CA LYS A 288 1.36 19.56 2.34
C LYS A 288 0.26 20.31 1.57
N ALA A 289 -0.51 21.16 2.24
CA ALA A 289 -1.53 22.00 1.60
C ALA A 289 -0.96 22.94 0.54
N TYR A 290 0.23 23.53 0.77
CA TYR A 290 0.90 24.36 -0.23
C TYR A 290 1.32 23.55 -1.46
N LEU A 291 1.87 22.36 -1.27
CA LEU A 291 2.22 21.47 -2.38
C LEU A 291 1.00 21.04 -3.18
N ILE A 292 -0.10 20.69 -2.51
CA ILE A 292 -1.37 20.34 -3.14
C ILE A 292 -1.95 21.53 -3.92
N LYS A 293 -1.99 22.70 -3.32
CA LYS A 293 -2.49 23.92 -3.95
C LYS A 293 -1.78 24.23 -5.27
N GLY A 294 -0.46 24.01 -5.32
CA GLY A 294 0.34 24.26 -6.50
C GLY A 294 0.35 23.11 -7.52
N SER A 295 -0.29 21.98 -7.24
CA SER A 295 -0.26 20.83 -8.12
C SER A 295 -1.03 21.04 -9.42
N LEU A 296 -0.59 20.37 -10.49
CA LEU A 296 -1.16 20.45 -11.82
C LEU A 296 -1.60 19.05 -12.31
N PRO A 297 -2.68 18.94 -13.08
CA PRO A 297 -3.09 17.66 -13.65
C PRO A 297 -2.03 17.11 -14.63
N LEU A 298 -1.95 15.80 -14.74
CA LEU A 298 -1.28 15.13 -15.85
C LEU A 298 -2.19 15.07 -17.07
N ASN A 299 -1.61 14.73 -18.24
CA ASN A 299 -2.37 14.62 -19.48
C ASN A 299 -3.54 13.65 -19.36
N GLY A 300 -4.76 14.14 -19.64
CA GLY A 300 -5.98 13.34 -19.63
C GLY A 300 -6.49 12.93 -18.25
N MET A 301 -5.92 13.45 -17.15
CA MET A 301 -6.35 13.14 -15.78
C MET A 301 -7.24 14.26 -15.22
N ASN A 302 -8.28 13.85 -14.51
CA ASN A 302 -9.11 14.73 -13.69
C ASN A 302 -8.66 14.57 -12.24
N ILE A 303 -8.26 15.64 -11.60
CA ILE A 303 -7.82 15.64 -10.20
C ILE A 303 -8.92 16.17 -9.26
N PRO A 304 -9.01 15.66 -8.03
CA PRO A 304 -8.18 14.58 -7.48
C PRO A 304 -8.61 13.18 -7.95
N ASP A 305 -7.64 12.25 -8.06
CA ASP A 305 -7.89 10.85 -8.38
C ASP A 305 -6.99 9.90 -7.54
N ASP A 306 -7.26 8.60 -7.59
CA ASP A 306 -6.56 7.58 -6.81
C ASP A 306 -5.19 7.17 -7.37
N VAL A 307 -4.81 7.67 -8.54
CA VAL A 307 -3.56 7.38 -9.25
C VAL A 307 -2.53 8.49 -9.03
N THR A 308 -2.94 9.73 -9.21
CA THR A 308 -2.07 10.92 -9.19
C THR A 308 -2.35 11.85 -8.02
N GLY A 309 -3.38 11.56 -7.22
CA GLY A 309 -3.80 12.40 -6.13
C GLY A 309 -4.27 13.77 -6.64
N TRP A 310 -3.70 14.83 -6.10
CA TRP A 310 -3.95 16.20 -6.53
C TRP A 310 -3.10 16.62 -7.76
N GLY A 311 -2.39 15.67 -8.38
CA GLY A 311 -1.62 15.90 -9.60
C GLY A 311 -0.12 16.03 -9.37
N LYS A 312 0.61 16.47 -10.40
CA LYS A 312 2.05 16.63 -10.35
C LYS A 312 2.44 17.91 -9.59
N MET A 313 3.47 17.76 -8.76
CA MET A 313 4.06 18.87 -8.02
C MET A 313 4.54 19.99 -8.96
N CYS A 314 4.21 21.23 -8.62
CA CYS A 314 4.72 22.44 -9.29
C CYS A 314 5.11 23.51 -8.26
N MET A 315 6.42 23.65 -8.00
CA MET A 315 6.94 24.59 -7.01
C MET A 315 6.55 26.05 -7.30
N ALA A 316 6.57 26.45 -8.56
CA ALA A 316 6.26 27.84 -8.95
C ALA A 316 4.81 28.25 -8.63
N GLN A 317 3.92 27.29 -8.46
CA GLN A 317 2.51 27.56 -8.13
C GLN A 317 2.19 27.25 -6.65
N SER A 318 3.14 26.71 -5.91
CA SER A 318 2.97 26.40 -4.48
C SER A 318 3.21 27.60 -3.56
N ILE A 319 3.71 28.71 -4.10
CA ILE A 319 4.02 29.95 -3.35
C ILE A 319 2.97 31.01 -3.61
#